data_cd86d0bed18196eafd3dfc95e556ffff
#
_entry.id   cd86d0bed18196eafd3dfc95e556ffff
#
_cell.length_a   1.000
_cell.length_b   1.000
_cell.length_c   1.000
_cell.angle_alpha   90.00
_cell.angle_beta   90.00
_cell.angle_gamma   90.00
#
_symmetry.space_group_name_H-M   'P 1'
#
loop_
_entity.id
_entity.type
_entity.pdbx_description
1 polymer ?
#
loop_
_entity_poly.entity_id
_entity_poly.type
_entity_poly.pdbx_seq_one_letter_code
_entity_poly.pdbx_strand_id
1 'polypeptide(L)'
;MQGWAVNCLGHSPDTIADALAVQSAALLTPSPAFYNAPSLKLAKALIDKSCFDQVFFCNSGAEANEGAIKLARKYGSLHKNGAHEIITFEGGFHGRTLATMSASGKKAFEPLFEPKVSGFRKAR
;
A
#
# COMPACT_ATOMS: atom_id res chain seq x y z
N MET A 1 -18.95 11.39 -7.14
CA MET A 1 -17.63 11.54 -6.48
C MET A 1 -16.86 10.22 -6.58
N GLN A 2 -15.56 10.26 -6.76
CA GLN A 2 -14.71 9.07 -7.06
C GLN A 2 -14.22 8.32 -5.82
N GLY A 3 -14.84 8.48 -4.65
CA GLY A 3 -14.43 7.78 -3.43
C GLY A 3 -12.94 7.89 -3.12
N TRP A 4 -12.43 9.08 -2.81
CA TRP A 4 -10.99 9.34 -2.60
C TRP A 4 -10.11 8.99 -3.82
N ALA A 5 -10.66 9.16 -5.02
CA ALA A 5 -10.00 8.87 -6.30
C ALA A 5 -9.66 7.37 -6.56
N VAL A 6 -10.29 6.45 -5.84
CA VAL A 6 -10.08 5.00 -6.06
C VAL A 6 -11.11 4.39 -7.02
N ASN A 7 -12.27 5.03 -7.24
CA ASN A 7 -13.32 4.58 -8.15
C ASN A 7 -13.14 5.16 -9.56
N CYS A 8 -12.00 4.91 -10.18
CA CYS A 8 -11.69 5.46 -11.49
C CYS A 8 -12.61 4.95 -12.62
N LEU A 9 -13.28 3.81 -12.42
CA LEU A 9 -14.25 3.23 -13.36
C LEU A 9 -15.71 3.64 -13.05
N GLY A 10 -15.92 4.50 -12.05
CA GLY A 10 -17.25 4.89 -11.58
C GLY A 10 -17.82 3.94 -10.53
N HIS A 11 -19.09 4.17 -10.17
CA HIS A 11 -19.79 3.35 -9.19
C HIS A 11 -20.52 2.19 -9.88
N SER A 12 -20.41 1.01 -9.28
CA SER A 12 -21.12 -0.20 -9.73
C SER A 12 -20.96 -0.56 -11.22
N PRO A 13 -19.74 -0.55 -11.78
CA PRO A 13 -19.56 -0.98 -13.17
C PRO A 13 -19.84 -2.48 -13.30
N ASP A 14 -20.66 -2.85 -14.30
CA ASP A 14 -21.08 -4.24 -14.53
C ASP A 14 -19.89 -5.21 -14.63
N THR A 15 -18.82 -4.80 -15.29
CA THR A 15 -17.59 -5.61 -15.41
C THR A 15 -17.03 -6.04 -14.05
N ILE A 16 -17.06 -5.17 -13.04
CA ILE A 16 -16.58 -5.52 -11.69
C ILE A 16 -17.62 -6.38 -10.97
N ALA A 17 -18.89 -6.04 -11.07
CA ALA A 17 -19.96 -6.80 -10.43
C ALA A 17 -19.99 -8.25 -10.93
N ASP A 18 -19.92 -8.46 -12.24
CA ASP A 18 -19.90 -9.78 -12.86
C ASP A 18 -18.65 -10.58 -12.48
N ALA A 19 -17.46 -9.95 -12.50
CA ALA A 19 -16.23 -10.60 -12.10
C ALA A 19 -16.25 -11.04 -10.62
N LEU A 20 -16.81 -10.22 -9.73
CA LEU A 20 -16.99 -10.57 -8.32
C LEU A 20 -17.98 -11.71 -8.14
N ALA A 21 -19.11 -11.71 -8.84
CA ALA A 21 -20.09 -12.79 -8.79
C ALA A 21 -19.48 -14.14 -9.19
N VAL A 22 -18.76 -14.17 -10.30
CA VAL A 22 -18.10 -15.39 -10.78
C VAL A 22 -17.01 -15.84 -9.80
N GLN A 23 -16.14 -14.92 -9.35
CA GLN A 23 -15.03 -15.29 -8.48
C GLN A 23 -15.49 -15.72 -7.08
N SER A 24 -16.54 -15.09 -6.55
CA SER A 24 -17.08 -15.46 -5.23
C SER A 24 -17.66 -16.86 -5.19
N ALA A 25 -18.19 -17.34 -6.31
CA ALA A 25 -18.69 -18.72 -6.44
C ALA A 25 -17.56 -19.75 -6.63
N ALA A 26 -16.36 -19.32 -7.02
CA ALA A 26 -15.22 -20.20 -7.26
C ALA A 26 -14.28 -20.29 -6.04
N LEU A 27 -13.72 -19.16 -5.61
CA LEU A 27 -12.76 -19.09 -4.51
C LEU A 27 -12.65 -17.65 -4.00
N LEU A 28 -13.00 -17.41 -2.73
CA LEU A 28 -12.87 -16.10 -2.10
C LEU A 28 -11.45 -15.87 -1.54
N THR A 29 -11.08 -16.63 -0.53
CA THR A 29 -9.83 -16.40 0.19
C THR A 29 -9.11 -17.72 0.45
N PRO A 30 -8.16 -18.12 -0.40
CA PRO A 30 -7.26 -19.21 -0.05
C PRO A 30 -6.34 -18.75 1.07
N SER A 31 -5.90 -19.66 1.91
CA SER A 31 -4.85 -19.35 2.87
C SER A 31 -3.57 -18.88 2.14
N PRO A 32 -2.65 -18.13 2.81
CA PRO A 32 -1.36 -17.77 2.20
C PRO A 32 -0.51 -18.95 1.70
N ALA A 33 -0.88 -20.18 2.08
CA ALA A 33 -0.22 -21.39 1.61
C ALA A 33 -0.59 -21.79 0.17
N PHE A 34 -1.61 -21.16 -0.41
CA PHE A 34 -2.11 -21.51 -1.74
C PHE A 34 -2.15 -20.31 -2.67
N TYR A 35 -1.99 -20.56 -3.95
CA TYR A 35 -2.10 -19.54 -4.98
C TYR A 35 -3.55 -19.27 -5.35
N ASN A 36 -3.84 -18.00 -5.68
CA ASN A 36 -5.09 -17.58 -6.28
C ASN A 36 -4.83 -17.08 -7.71
N ALA A 37 -5.47 -17.71 -8.68
CA ALA A 37 -5.24 -17.41 -10.10
C ALA A 37 -5.46 -15.93 -10.48
N PRO A 38 -6.51 -15.21 -10.01
CA PRO A 38 -6.66 -13.79 -10.28
C PRO A 38 -5.46 -12.94 -9.80
N SER A 39 -4.94 -13.22 -8.61
CA SER A 39 -3.77 -12.49 -8.06
C SER A 39 -2.52 -12.71 -8.93
N LEU A 40 -2.26 -13.94 -9.37
CA LEU A 40 -1.12 -14.24 -10.24
C LEU A 40 -1.25 -13.55 -11.60
N LYS A 41 -2.45 -13.56 -12.21
CA LYS A 41 -2.72 -12.86 -13.47
C LYS A 41 -2.51 -11.35 -13.34
N LEU A 42 -2.98 -10.76 -12.24
CA LEU A 42 -2.79 -9.34 -11.97
C LEU A 42 -1.31 -9.00 -11.75
N ALA A 43 -0.60 -9.81 -10.94
CA ALA A 43 0.84 -9.63 -10.73
C ALA A 43 1.60 -9.64 -12.05
N LYS A 44 1.35 -10.64 -12.91
CA LYS A 44 1.96 -10.71 -14.23
C LYS A 44 1.65 -9.48 -15.08
N ALA A 45 0.39 -9.04 -15.13
CA ALA A 45 -0.01 -7.87 -15.92
C ALA A 45 0.66 -6.58 -15.44
N LEU A 46 0.88 -6.43 -14.12
CA LEU A 46 1.61 -5.30 -13.53
C LEU A 46 3.10 -5.33 -13.88
N ILE A 47 3.74 -6.50 -13.75
CA ILE A 47 5.15 -6.69 -14.08
C ILE A 47 5.40 -6.41 -15.57
N ASP A 48 4.60 -6.98 -16.45
CA ASP A 48 4.73 -6.82 -17.90
C ASP A 48 4.59 -5.34 -18.37
N LYS A 49 3.99 -4.47 -17.54
CA LYS A 49 3.73 -3.05 -17.85
C LYS A 49 4.51 -2.07 -16.97
N SER A 50 5.45 -2.53 -16.19
CA SER A 50 6.22 -1.70 -15.27
C SER A 50 7.70 -2.07 -15.32
N CYS A 51 8.52 -1.34 -14.54
CA CYS A 51 9.94 -1.64 -14.34
C CYS A 51 10.20 -2.59 -13.17
N PHE A 52 9.16 -3.16 -12.58
CA PHE A 52 9.27 -4.01 -11.40
C PHE A 52 9.23 -5.50 -11.75
N ASP A 53 9.92 -6.32 -10.95
CA ASP A 53 10.00 -7.77 -11.12
C ASP A 53 9.07 -8.53 -10.17
N GLN A 54 8.57 -7.88 -9.13
CA GLN A 54 7.76 -8.49 -8.09
C GLN A 54 6.62 -7.59 -7.65
N VAL A 55 5.54 -8.20 -7.15
CA VAL A 55 4.36 -7.53 -6.63
C VAL A 55 4.04 -8.05 -5.23
N PHE A 56 3.74 -7.15 -4.33
CA PHE A 56 3.21 -7.44 -3.00
C PHE A 56 1.77 -6.93 -2.90
N PHE A 57 0.82 -7.84 -2.68
CA PHE A 57 -0.58 -7.49 -2.48
C PHE A 57 -0.90 -7.32 -0.99
N CYS A 58 -1.73 -6.35 -0.69
CA CYS A 58 -2.23 -6.06 0.65
C CYS A 58 -3.64 -5.48 0.58
N ASN A 59 -4.29 -5.28 1.72
CA ASN A 59 -5.70 -4.92 1.76
C ASN A 59 -5.96 -3.41 1.65
N SER A 60 -4.95 -2.59 1.86
CA SER A 60 -5.12 -1.13 1.90
C SER A 60 -3.86 -0.38 1.54
N GLY A 61 -4.01 0.90 1.16
CA GLY A 61 -2.87 1.79 0.96
C GLY A 61 -2.02 1.99 2.22
N ALA A 62 -2.61 1.93 3.41
CA ALA A 62 -1.86 1.97 4.67
C ALA A 62 -0.93 0.75 4.81
N GLU A 63 -1.42 -0.45 4.51
CA GLU A 63 -0.60 -1.68 4.54
C GLU A 63 0.47 -1.66 3.44
N ALA A 64 0.17 -1.13 2.26
CA ALA A 64 1.17 -0.95 1.21
C ALA A 64 2.31 -0.03 1.67
N ASN A 65 1.98 1.10 2.31
CA ASN A 65 2.98 2.00 2.87
C ASN A 65 3.75 1.37 4.04
N GLU A 66 3.11 0.59 4.91
CA GLU A 66 3.81 -0.19 5.95
C GLU A 66 4.80 -1.19 5.33
N GLY A 67 4.40 -1.87 4.27
CA GLY A 67 5.28 -2.76 3.50
C GLY A 67 6.48 -2.01 2.92
N ALA A 68 6.24 -0.87 2.28
CA ALA A 68 7.28 -0.02 1.70
C ALA A 68 8.26 0.52 2.77
N ILE A 69 7.74 0.98 3.92
CA ILE A 69 8.56 1.45 5.06
C ILE A 69 9.46 0.32 5.57
N LYS A 70 8.91 -0.87 5.78
CA LYS A 70 9.69 -2.03 6.23
C LYS A 70 10.75 -2.44 5.22
N LEU A 71 10.40 -2.48 3.93
CA LEU A 71 11.31 -2.81 2.85
C LEU A 71 12.47 -1.79 2.76
N ALA A 72 12.16 -0.49 2.78
CA ALA A 72 13.15 0.57 2.73
C ALA A 72 14.13 0.48 3.92
N ARG A 73 13.63 0.28 5.13
CA ARG A 73 14.45 0.13 6.34
C ARG A 73 15.31 -1.15 6.30
N LYS A 74 14.75 -2.26 5.81
CA LYS A 74 15.51 -3.51 5.65
C LYS A 74 16.63 -3.36 4.62
N TYR A 75 16.33 -2.73 3.48
CA TYR A 75 17.33 -2.42 2.47
C TYR A 75 18.43 -1.49 3.01
N GLY A 76 18.04 -0.43 3.71
CA GLY A 76 18.98 0.50 4.34
C GLY A 76 19.89 -0.17 5.36
N SER A 77 19.32 -1.06 6.17
CA SER A 77 20.09 -1.86 7.13
C SER A 77 21.12 -2.76 6.45
N LEU A 78 20.78 -3.42 5.36
CA LEU A 78 21.64 -4.39 4.68
C LEU A 78 22.65 -3.74 3.71
N HIS A 79 22.26 -2.64 3.06
CA HIS A 79 23.00 -2.11 1.90
C HIS A 79 23.42 -0.64 2.03
N LYS A 80 22.99 0.07 3.09
CA LYS A 80 23.22 1.50 3.28
C LYS A 80 23.69 1.84 4.71
N ASN A 81 24.53 0.99 5.28
CA ASN A 81 25.15 1.20 6.61
C ASN A 81 24.16 1.51 7.73
N GLY A 82 23.00 0.84 7.73
CA GLY A 82 21.99 1.03 8.76
C GLY A 82 21.05 2.23 8.53
N ALA A 83 21.06 2.84 7.35
CA ALA A 83 20.15 3.95 7.03
C ALA A 83 18.70 3.52 7.20
N HIS A 84 17.91 4.29 7.96
CA HIS A 84 16.52 3.99 8.28
C HIS A 84 15.58 5.19 8.18
N GLU A 85 16.13 6.37 7.94
CA GLU A 85 15.34 7.58 7.77
C GLU A 85 14.66 7.60 6.40
N ILE A 86 13.41 8.01 6.38
CA ILE A 86 12.57 8.10 5.18
C ILE A 86 12.10 9.55 5.06
N ILE A 87 12.29 10.13 3.87
CA ILE A 87 11.80 11.47 3.57
C ILE A 87 10.37 11.36 3.03
N THR A 88 9.48 12.17 3.58
CA THR A 88 8.09 12.32 3.13
C THR A 88 7.77 13.81 2.97
N PHE A 89 6.70 14.16 2.25
CA PHE A 89 6.36 15.56 1.98
C PHE A 89 5.34 16.12 2.96
N GLU A 90 5.48 17.42 3.26
CA GLU A 90 4.45 18.18 3.97
C GLU A 90 3.11 18.08 3.23
N GLY A 91 2.02 17.99 3.97
CA GLY A 91 0.68 17.79 3.41
C GLY A 91 0.40 16.38 2.89
N GLY A 92 1.41 15.51 2.76
CA GLY A 92 1.27 14.13 2.28
C GLY A 92 0.41 13.27 3.21
N PHE A 93 -0.30 12.32 2.63
CA PHE A 93 -1.09 11.32 3.36
C PHE A 93 -0.55 9.92 3.05
N HIS A 94 -0.23 9.15 4.09
CA HIS A 94 0.33 7.80 3.94
C HIS A 94 -0.52 6.70 4.60
N GLY A 95 -1.54 7.04 5.35
CA GLY A 95 -2.41 6.09 6.04
C GLY A 95 -2.69 6.48 7.48
N ARG A 96 -3.32 5.56 8.23
CA ARG A 96 -3.75 5.79 9.62
C ARG A 96 -3.22 4.77 10.63
N THR A 97 -2.29 3.91 10.24
CA THR A 97 -1.48 3.13 11.19
C THR A 97 -0.45 4.03 11.86
N LEU A 98 0.13 3.62 12.97
CA LEU A 98 1.08 4.48 13.71
C LEU A 98 2.27 4.93 12.85
N ALA A 99 2.87 4.04 12.06
CA ALA A 99 3.99 4.40 11.21
C ALA A 99 3.54 5.27 10.01
N THR A 100 2.42 4.96 9.37
CA THR A 100 1.93 5.76 8.24
C THR A 100 1.40 7.13 8.67
N MET A 101 0.85 7.26 9.88
CA MET A 101 0.52 8.58 10.47
C MET A 101 1.78 9.39 10.77
N SER A 102 2.83 8.75 11.28
CA SER A 102 4.13 9.39 11.51
C SER A 102 4.79 9.83 10.20
N ALA A 103 4.62 9.06 9.13
CA ALA A 103 5.05 9.39 7.78
C ALA A 103 4.23 10.54 7.16
N SER A 104 2.95 10.70 7.54
CA SER A 104 2.06 11.73 6.98
C SER A 104 2.50 13.14 7.40
N GLY A 105 2.44 14.09 6.45
CA GLY A 105 2.78 15.50 6.66
C GLY A 105 1.57 16.40 6.96
N LYS A 106 0.42 15.83 7.34
CA LYS A 106 -0.78 16.60 7.68
C LYS A 106 -0.67 17.19 9.07
N LYS A 107 -0.76 18.52 9.20
CA LYS A 107 -0.72 19.25 10.49
C LYS A 107 -1.73 18.71 11.51
N ALA A 108 -2.91 18.31 11.06
CA ALA A 108 -3.94 17.74 11.94
C ALA A 108 -3.51 16.41 12.61
N PHE A 109 -2.47 15.74 12.11
CA PHE A 109 -1.96 14.49 12.68
C PHE A 109 -0.81 14.73 13.69
N GLU A 110 -0.22 15.93 13.73
CA GLU A 110 0.91 16.23 14.60
C GLU A 110 0.62 15.98 16.08
N PRO A 111 -0.51 16.45 16.67
CA PRO A 111 -0.78 16.26 18.09
C PRO A 111 -1.37 14.89 18.44
N LEU A 112 -1.56 14.00 17.45
CA LEU A 112 -2.30 12.75 17.67
C LEU A 112 -1.35 11.57 17.91
N PHE A 113 -1.72 10.72 18.87
CA PHE A 113 -1.14 9.39 19.11
C PHE A 113 0.38 9.38 19.33
N GLU A 114 0.85 10.16 20.27
CA GLU A 114 2.24 10.12 20.73
C GLU A 114 2.51 8.87 21.61
N PRO A 115 3.74 8.31 21.56
CA PRO A 115 4.88 8.77 20.77
C PRO A 115 4.80 8.34 19.32
N LYS A 116 5.25 9.23 18.42
CA LYS A 116 5.35 8.91 16.98
C LYS A 116 6.41 7.84 16.71
N VAL A 117 6.23 7.10 15.63
CA VAL A 117 7.29 6.25 15.09
C VAL A 117 8.39 7.13 14.51
N SER A 118 9.61 6.96 15.02
CA SER A 118 10.79 7.75 14.61
C SER A 118 11.27 7.42 13.18
N GLY A 119 12.15 8.27 12.64
CA GLY A 119 12.82 8.04 11.36
C GLY A 119 12.06 8.56 10.15
N PHE A 120 11.19 9.55 10.33
CA PHE A 120 10.55 10.28 9.23
C PHE A 120 10.96 11.75 9.25
N ARG A 121 11.45 12.24 8.10
CA ARG A 121 11.75 13.65 7.87
C ARG A 121 10.80 14.23 6.86
N LYS A 122 10.36 15.48 7.08
CA LYS A 122 9.45 16.19 6.17
C LYS A 122 10.24 17.10 5.25
N ALA A 123 9.95 17.01 3.96
CA ALA A 123 10.39 17.93 2.93
C ALA A 123 9.20 18.78 2.46
N ARG A 124 9.49 20.01 1.98
CA ARG A 124 8.51 20.94 1.36
C ARG A 124 8.30 20.62 -0.10
#